data_b674fd151160565fc021b463cb1160ff
#
_entry.id   b674fd151160565fc021b463cb1160ff
#
_cell.length_a   1.000
_cell.length_b   1.000
_cell.length_c   1.000
_cell.angle_alpha   90.00
_cell.angle_beta   90.00
_cell.angle_gamma   90.00
#
_symmetry.space_group_name_H-M   'P 1'
#
loop_
_entity.id
_entity.type
_entity.pdbx_description
1 polymer ?
#
loop_
_entity_poly.entity_id
_entity_poly.type
_entity_poly.pdbx_seq_one_letter_code
_entity_poly.pdbx_strand_id
1 'polypeptide(L)'
;MYRRFSSVSGQLKMYTGDTVQSTAATRSVALRRMVEQFADKDKYEFMLLDSYGGVIASSSGTNADGIVTGIDFEQAQEASDGLGVAVYRTQSGELVMAACYLVPYAAEDVAAMRLVTSLTLVGAQIKNALAVSVVIAAVILAFTVMSGLYFIRSIVVPLGQVERTAASIAR
;
A
#
# COMPACT_ATOMS: atom_id res chain seq x y z
N MET A 1 0.17 5.89 4.90
CA MET A 1 -0.57 5.34 6.04
C MET A 1 -0.61 6.32 7.22
N TYR A 2 0.51 6.81 7.73
CA TYR A 2 0.57 7.77 8.86
C TYR A 2 -0.34 9.01 8.74
N ARG A 3 -0.39 9.66 7.55
CA ARG A 3 -1.30 10.81 7.31
C ARG A 3 -2.79 10.45 7.42
N ARG A 4 -3.17 9.20 7.11
CA ARG A 4 -4.56 8.73 7.24
C ARG A 4 -4.92 8.49 8.70
N PHE A 5 -4.01 7.91 9.49
CA PHE A 5 -4.20 7.81 10.94
C PHE A 5 -4.42 9.16 11.58
N SER A 6 -3.61 10.16 11.24
CA SER A 6 -3.76 11.53 11.75
C SER A 6 -5.13 12.15 11.40
N SER A 7 -5.63 11.90 10.19
CA SER A 7 -6.97 12.37 9.78
C SER A 7 -8.09 11.66 10.53
N VAL A 8 -8.00 10.33 10.63
CA VAL A 8 -9.02 9.51 11.32
C VAL A 8 -8.98 9.74 12.83
N SER A 9 -7.78 9.90 13.44
CA SER A 9 -7.65 10.25 14.85
C SER A 9 -8.21 11.63 15.17
N GLY A 10 -8.06 12.59 14.24
CA GLY A 10 -8.67 13.92 14.36
C GLY A 10 -10.20 13.85 14.34
N GLN A 11 -10.76 13.06 13.43
CA GLN A 11 -12.22 12.82 13.39
C GLN A 11 -12.71 12.10 14.66
N LEU A 12 -11.97 11.09 15.13
CA LEU A 12 -12.32 10.39 16.37
C LEU A 12 -12.32 11.33 17.57
N LYS A 13 -11.32 12.22 17.69
CA LYS A 13 -11.27 13.26 18.73
C LYS A 13 -12.44 14.21 18.68
N MET A 14 -12.89 14.62 17.49
CA MET A 14 -14.09 15.46 17.33
C MET A 14 -15.33 14.72 17.82
N TYR A 15 -15.51 13.46 17.44
CA TYR A 15 -16.66 12.64 17.87
C TYR A 15 -16.65 12.32 19.37
N THR A 16 -15.49 12.14 20.00
CA THR A 16 -15.35 11.88 21.42
C THR A 16 -15.39 13.16 22.26
N GLY A 17 -14.89 14.29 21.72
CA GLY A 17 -14.85 15.57 22.44
C GLY A 17 -16.21 16.28 22.55
N ASP A 18 -17.05 16.17 21.52
CA ASP A 18 -18.37 16.82 21.47
C ASP A 18 -19.47 16.05 22.25
N THR A 19 -19.18 14.82 22.65
CA THR A 19 -20.15 13.89 23.28
C THR A 19 -19.93 13.66 24.78
N VAL A 20 -19.25 14.55 25.47
CA VAL A 20 -19.01 14.41 26.93
C VAL A 20 -20.31 14.28 27.74
N GLN A 21 -21.47 14.62 27.17
CA GLN A 21 -22.79 14.45 27.80
C GLN A 21 -23.65 13.33 27.19
N SER A 22 -23.17 12.56 26.22
CA SER A 22 -23.98 11.51 25.60
C SER A 22 -23.78 10.16 26.29
N THR A 23 -24.87 9.38 26.37
CA THR A 23 -24.90 8.03 26.93
C THR A 23 -23.94 7.10 26.15
N ALA A 24 -23.31 6.11 26.81
CA ALA A 24 -22.41 5.14 26.18
C ALA A 24 -23.01 4.50 24.91
N ALA A 25 -24.31 4.23 24.90
CA ALA A 25 -25.04 3.73 23.73
C ALA A 25 -25.02 4.69 22.53
N THR A 26 -25.11 6.00 22.76
CA THR A 26 -25.08 7.00 21.68
C THR A 26 -23.68 7.11 21.09
N ARG A 27 -22.65 6.98 21.91
CA ARG A 27 -21.22 6.97 21.45
C ARG A 27 -20.92 5.75 20.60
N SER A 28 -21.35 4.57 21.02
CA SER A 28 -21.12 3.33 20.24
C SER A 28 -21.79 3.39 18.85
N VAL A 29 -23.00 3.96 18.77
CA VAL A 29 -23.68 4.18 17.48
C VAL A 29 -22.93 5.18 16.60
N ALA A 30 -22.45 6.28 17.17
CA ALA A 30 -21.68 7.28 16.43
C ALA A 30 -20.35 6.71 15.89
N LEU A 31 -19.64 5.94 16.71
CA LEU A 31 -18.40 5.27 16.32
C LEU A 31 -18.64 4.22 15.22
N ARG A 32 -19.68 3.42 15.30
CA ARG A 32 -20.06 2.48 14.24
C ARG A 32 -20.37 3.18 12.93
N ARG A 33 -21.14 4.28 12.97
CA ARG A 33 -21.40 5.10 11.77
C ARG A 33 -20.13 5.66 11.16
N MET A 34 -19.18 6.12 11.96
CA MET A 34 -17.89 6.61 11.48
C MET A 34 -17.13 5.50 10.74
N VAL A 35 -17.13 4.28 11.26
CA VAL A 35 -16.50 3.12 10.64
C VAL A 35 -17.22 2.75 9.33
N GLU A 36 -18.55 2.69 9.34
CA GLU A 36 -19.36 2.37 8.16
C GLU A 36 -19.25 3.41 7.04
N GLN A 37 -19.06 4.69 7.40
CA GLN A 37 -18.90 5.81 6.45
C GLN A 37 -17.45 6.07 6.07
N PHE A 38 -16.52 5.18 6.44
CA PHE A 38 -15.11 5.35 6.09
C PHE A 38 -14.92 5.41 4.57
N ALA A 39 -14.40 6.52 4.06
CA ALA A 39 -14.37 6.83 2.63
C ALA A 39 -13.44 5.92 1.80
N ASP A 40 -12.38 5.40 2.40
CA ASP A 40 -11.37 4.60 1.71
C ASP A 40 -11.50 3.08 1.97
N LYS A 41 -12.70 2.59 2.27
CA LYS A 41 -12.96 1.17 2.57
C LYS A 41 -12.56 0.20 1.46
N ASP A 42 -12.46 0.69 0.22
CA ASP A 42 -12.00 -0.12 -0.93
C ASP A 42 -10.49 -0.40 -0.89
N LYS A 43 -9.72 0.37 -0.11
CA LYS A 43 -8.26 0.26 -0.02
C LYS A 43 -7.78 -0.18 1.35
N TYR A 44 -8.52 0.20 2.36
CA TYR A 44 -8.19 -0.05 3.76
C TYR A 44 -9.42 -0.56 4.49
N GLU A 45 -9.24 -1.60 5.27
CA GLU A 45 -10.21 -1.97 6.27
C GLU A 45 -9.91 -1.20 7.55
N PHE A 46 -10.90 -0.45 8.03
CA PHE A 46 -10.82 0.30 9.27
C PHE A 46 -11.56 -0.43 10.38
N MET A 47 -10.91 -0.62 11.50
CA MET A 47 -11.43 -1.31 12.67
C MET A 47 -11.23 -0.48 13.93
N LEU A 48 -12.18 -0.62 14.87
CA LEU A 48 -12.03 -0.16 16.24
C LEU A 48 -11.82 -1.36 17.15
N LEU A 49 -10.86 -1.24 18.06
CA LEU A 49 -10.47 -2.30 18.98
C LEU A 49 -10.75 -1.87 20.42
N ASP A 50 -11.11 -2.85 21.24
CA ASP A 50 -11.19 -2.70 22.69
C ASP A 50 -9.80 -2.78 23.34
N SER A 51 -9.76 -2.69 24.67
CA SER A 51 -8.51 -2.76 25.47
C SER A 51 -7.82 -4.13 25.42
N TYR A 52 -8.49 -5.15 24.93
CA TYR A 52 -7.97 -6.52 24.79
C TYR A 52 -7.57 -6.84 23.34
N GLY A 53 -7.72 -5.90 22.40
CA GLY A 53 -7.50 -6.11 20.98
C GLY A 53 -8.70 -6.75 20.27
N GLY A 54 -9.83 -6.88 20.92
CA GLY A 54 -11.08 -7.37 20.32
C GLY A 54 -11.68 -6.34 19.37
N VAL A 55 -12.26 -6.80 18.24
CA VAL A 55 -12.87 -5.90 17.24
C VAL A 55 -14.27 -5.48 17.69
N ILE A 56 -14.47 -4.20 17.93
CA ILE A 56 -15.77 -3.60 18.27
C ILE A 56 -16.59 -3.31 17.01
N ALA A 57 -15.93 -2.77 15.97
CA ALA A 57 -16.55 -2.43 14.71
C ALA A 57 -15.52 -2.48 13.56
N SER A 58 -15.98 -2.90 12.36
CA SER A 58 -15.18 -2.94 11.14
C SER A 58 -15.93 -2.31 9.97
N SER A 59 -15.21 -1.62 9.10
CA SER A 59 -15.75 -0.99 7.87
C SER A 59 -16.16 -2.01 6.81
N SER A 60 -15.67 -3.26 6.89
CA SER A 60 -16.09 -4.36 6.02
C SER A 60 -17.39 -5.02 6.47
N GLY A 61 -17.84 -4.74 7.70
CA GLY A 61 -19.01 -5.38 8.30
C GLY A 61 -18.81 -6.86 8.63
N THR A 62 -17.69 -7.44 8.29
CA THR A 62 -17.31 -8.80 8.67
C THR A 62 -16.64 -8.79 10.04
N ASN A 63 -17.07 -9.68 10.92
CA ASN A 63 -16.26 -10.03 12.07
C ASN A 63 -14.93 -10.55 11.54
N ALA A 64 -13.83 -10.07 12.09
CA ALA A 64 -12.49 -10.37 11.61
C ALA A 64 -12.05 -11.83 11.93
N ASP A 65 -12.89 -12.80 11.62
CA ASP A 65 -12.70 -14.25 11.83
C ASP A 65 -11.63 -14.84 10.91
N GLY A 66 -10.54 -14.19 10.71
CA GLY A 66 -9.42 -14.69 9.92
C GLY A 66 -8.17 -13.83 10.04
N ILE A 67 -8.25 -12.72 10.72
CA ILE A 67 -7.11 -11.82 10.92
C ILE A 67 -6.42 -12.25 12.21
N VAL A 68 -5.16 -12.65 12.12
CA VAL A 68 -4.32 -12.89 13.30
C VAL A 68 -4.26 -11.57 14.07
N THR A 69 -5.01 -11.52 15.16
CA THR A 69 -5.02 -10.37 16.04
C THR A 69 -3.79 -10.40 16.92
N GLY A 70 -3.11 -9.29 17.09
CA GLY A 70 -2.23 -9.11 18.23
C GLY A 70 -0.92 -8.42 17.94
N ILE A 71 -0.13 -8.83 16.95
CA ILE A 71 1.25 -8.34 16.80
C ILE A 71 1.34 -6.82 16.64
N ASP A 72 0.49 -6.22 15.83
CA ASP A 72 0.45 -4.76 15.63
C ASP A 72 -0.15 -4.04 16.86
N PHE A 73 -1.11 -4.66 17.55
CA PHE A 73 -1.67 -4.11 18.78
C PHE A 73 -0.68 -4.21 19.95
N GLU A 74 0.00 -5.35 20.12
CA GLU A 74 1.07 -5.53 21.11
C GLU A 74 2.21 -4.53 20.89
N GLN A 75 2.66 -4.37 19.64
CA GLN A 75 3.66 -3.37 19.29
C GLN A 75 3.19 -1.94 19.59
N ALA A 76 1.91 -1.63 19.37
CA ALA A 76 1.36 -0.33 19.71
C ALA A 76 1.36 -0.06 21.22
N GLN A 77 1.14 -1.10 22.04
CA GLN A 77 1.19 -0.99 23.50
C GLN A 77 2.62 -0.75 24.01
N GLU A 78 3.62 -1.34 23.36
CA GLU A 78 5.02 -1.19 23.73
C GLU A 78 5.65 0.10 23.19
N ALA A 79 5.13 0.65 22.11
CA ALA A 79 5.66 1.84 21.45
C ALA A 79 5.32 3.12 22.23
N SER A 80 6.30 3.99 22.40
CA SER A 80 6.14 5.28 23.11
C SER A 80 5.18 6.25 22.39
N ASP A 81 4.99 6.08 21.07
CA ASP A 81 4.04 6.85 20.25
C ASP A 81 2.69 6.17 20.08
N GLY A 82 2.52 4.98 20.67
CA GLY A 82 1.30 4.20 20.59
C GLY A 82 1.01 3.64 19.21
N LEU A 83 2.01 3.56 18.31
CA LEU A 83 1.86 3.06 16.94
C LEU A 83 2.55 1.72 16.76
N GLY A 84 1.80 0.68 16.41
CA GLY A 84 2.31 -0.62 16.01
C GLY A 84 2.01 -0.92 14.54
N VAL A 85 2.98 -1.49 13.83
CA VAL A 85 2.82 -1.86 12.42
C VAL A 85 3.34 -3.27 12.20
N ALA A 86 2.49 -4.17 11.72
CA ALA A 86 2.85 -5.54 11.42
C ALA A 86 2.48 -5.92 9.99
N VAL A 87 3.30 -6.77 9.39
CA VAL A 87 3.01 -7.40 8.10
C VAL A 87 2.92 -8.91 8.34
N TYR A 88 1.79 -9.49 8.01
CA TYR A 88 1.55 -10.91 8.22
C TYR A 88 0.72 -11.51 7.09
N ARG A 89 0.65 -12.83 7.08
CA ARG A 89 -0.14 -13.57 6.11
C ARG A 89 -1.43 -14.07 6.77
N THR A 90 -2.55 -13.75 6.14
CA THR A 90 -3.87 -14.22 6.60
C THR A 90 -3.99 -15.74 6.44
N GLN A 91 -5.01 -16.35 7.05
CA GLN A 91 -5.32 -17.77 6.86
C GLN A 91 -5.63 -18.11 5.39
N SER A 92 -6.16 -17.16 4.62
CA SER A 92 -6.35 -17.29 3.17
C SER A 92 -5.05 -17.21 2.36
N GLY A 93 -3.89 -16.99 3.00
CA GLY A 93 -2.59 -16.85 2.35
C GLY A 93 -2.30 -15.45 1.82
N GLU A 94 -3.19 -14.50 2.00
CA GLU A 94 -3.04 -13.12 1.58
C GLU A 94 -2.05 -12.38 2.48
N LEU A 95 -1.13 -11.62 1.87
CA LEU A 95 -0.20 -10.77 2.60
C LEU A 95 -0.88 -9.44 2.90
N VAL A 96 -1.02 -9.12 4.17
CA VAL A 96 -1.64 -7.88 4.65
C VAL A 96 -0.68 -7.10 5.53
N MET A 97 -0.86 -5.79 5.52
CA MET A 97 -0.21 -4.86 6.44
C MET A 97 -1.26 -4.27 7.35
N ALA A 98 -1.09 -4.46 8.65
CA ALA A 98 -1.91 -3.84 9.67
C ALA A 98 -1.11 -2.76 10.39
N ALA A 99 -1.76 -1.66 10.69
CA ALA A 99 -1.22 -0.60 11.52
C ALA A 99 -2.24 -0.27 12.60
N CYS A 100 -1.85 -0.38 13.84
CA CYS A 100 -2.65 -0.11 15.02
C CYS A 100 -2.15 1.16 15.71
N TYR A 101 -3.08 2.00 16.16
CA TYR A 101 -2.78 3.20 16.93
C TYR A 101 -3.64 3.25 18.18
N LEU A 102 -2.99 3.36 19.33
CA LEU A 102 -3.68 3.54 20.61
C LEU A 102 -4.30 4.94 20.68
N VAL A 103 -5.54 5.01 21.11
CA VAL A 103 -6.27 6.27 21.25
C VAL A 103 -6.43 6.60 22.73
N PRO A 104 -5.54 7.45 23.28
CA PRO A 104 -5.46 7.65 24.74
C PRO A 104 -6.69 8.31 25.38
N TYR A 105 -7.65 8.78 24.57
CA TYR A 105 -8.84 9.50 25.04
C TYR A 105 -10.12 9.00 24.38
N ALA A 106 -10.13 7.75 23.90
CA ALA A 106 -11.34 7.15 23.36
C ALA A 106 -12.38 6.89 24.46
N ALA A 107 -13.63 6.67 24.04
CA ALA A 107 -14.69 6.24 24.94
C ALA A 107 -14.26 4.98 25.70
N GLU A 108 -14.84 4.73 26.88
CA GLU A 108 -14.49 3.59 27.75
C GLU A 108 -14.36 2.24 27.03
N ASP A 109 -15.04 2.10 25.89
CA ASP A 109 -15.10 0.86 25.11
C ASP A 109 -14.06 0.78 23.97
N VAL A 110 -13.39 1.90 23.57
CA VAL A 110 -12.46 1.93 22.44
C VAL A 110 -11.07 2.29 22.91
N ALA A 111 -10.13 1.37 22.78
CA ALA A 111 -8.73 1.57 23.15
C ALA A 111 -7.81 1.86 21.96
N ALA A 112 -8.13 1.31 20.78
CA ALA A 112 -7.29 1.47 19.60
C ALA A 112 -8.09 1.53 18.31
N MET A 113 -7.46 2.08 17.27
CA MET A 113 -7.92 1.99 15.90
C MET A 113 -6.89 1.26 15.06
N ARG A 114 -7.36 0.44 14.12
CA ARG A 114 -6.55 -0.39 13.25
C ARG A 114 -6.92 -0.13 11.80
N LEU A 115 -5.90 0.01 10.96
CA LEU A 115 -6.05 0.04 9.51
C LEU A 115 -5.34 -1.17 8.91
N VAL A 116 -6.07 -1.97 8.14
CA VAL A 116 -5.54 -3.15 7.44
C VAL A 116 -5.61 -2.90 5.93
N THR A 117 -4.55 -3.24 5.21
CA THR A 117 -4.51 -3.15 3.75
C THR A 117 -3.88 -4.40 3.15
N SER A 118 -4.43 -4.85 2.02
CA SER A 118 -3.86 -5.94 1.24
C SER A 118 -2.62 -5.48 0.49
N LEU A 119 -1.52 -6.21 0.64
CA LEU A 119 -0.29 -6.01 -0.12
C LEU A 119 -0.27 -6.84 -1.42
N THR A 120 -1.16 -7.81 -1.57
CA THR A 120 -1.25 -8.66 -2.78
C THR A 120 -1.69 -7.88 -4.00
N LEU A 121 -2.64 -6.96 -3.86
CA LEU A 121 -3.07 -6.06 -4.94
C LEU A 121 -1.94 -5.14 -5.41
N VAL A 122 -1.16 -4.61 -4.47
CA VAL A 122 0.01 -3.77 -4.77
C VAL A 122 1.08 -4.58 -5.50
N GLY A 123 1.30 -5.83 -5.09
CA GLY A 123 2.25 -6.74 -5.75
C GLY A 123 1.87 -7.06 -7.20
N ALA A 124 0.60 -7.23 -7.51
CA ALA A 124 0.12 -7.47 -8.87
C ALA A 124 0.31 -6.23 -9.78
N GLN A 125 0.04 -5.04 -9.28
CA GLN A 125 0.26 -3.79 -10.01
C GLN A 125 1.74 -3.55 -10.29
N ILE A 126 2.63 -3.82 -9.33
CA ILE A 126 4.08 -3.69 -9.50
C ILE A 126 4.59 -4.69 -10.55
N LYS A 127 4.14 -5.95 -10.53
CA LYS A 127 4.52 -6.94 -11.54
C LYS A 127 4.12 -6.53 -12.95
N ASN A 128 2.91 -6.02 -13.13
CA ASN A 128 2.45 -5.51 -14.44
C ASN A 128 3.26 -4.32 -14.91
N ALA A 129 3.52 -3.34 -14.05
CA ALA A 129 4.35 -2.18 -14.38
C ALA A 129 5.79 -2.60 -14.77
N LEU A 130 6.37 -3.55 -14.04
CA LEU A 130 7.69 -4.10 -14.34
C LEU A 130 7.71 -4.84 -15.69
N ALA A 131 6.71 -5.67 -15.98
CA ALA A 131 6.60 -6.38 -17.24
C ALA A 131 6.53 -5.41 -18.43
N VAL A 132 5.71 -4.36 -18.34
CA VAL A 132 5.60 -3.32 -19.37
C VAL A 132 6.94 -2.60 -19.56
N SER A 133 7.65 -2.25 -18.49
CA SER A 133 8.97 -1.61 -18.56
C SER A 133 10.00 -2.48 -19.26
N VAL A 134 10.01 -3.79 -18.98
CA VAL A 134 10.93 -4.74 -19.64
C VAL A 134 10.63 -4.85 -21.14
N VAL A 135 9.36 -4.90 -21.54
CA VAL A 135 8.97 -4.92 -22.96
C VAL A 135 9.43 -3.66 -23.68
N ILE A 136 9.21 -2.48 -23.09
CA ILE A 136 9.68 -1.21 -23.68
C ILE A 136 11.20 -1.19 -23.84
N ALA A 137 11.92 -1.62 -22.83
CA ALA A 137 13.40 -1.70 -22.88
C ALA A 137 13.88 -2.66 -24.00
N ALA A 138 13.23 -3.81 -24.16
CA ALA A 138 13.55 -4.78 -25.20
C ALA A 138 13.30 -4.21 -26.61
N VAL A 139 12.20 -3.49 -26.81
CA VAL A 139 11.90 -2.82 -28.08
C VAL A 139 12.95 -1.76 -28.42
N ILE A 140 13.32 -0.92 -27.46
CA ILE A 140 14.36 0.11 -27.66
C ILE A 140 15.70 -0.55 -28.04
N LEU A 141 16.08 -1.62 -27.33
CA LEU A 141 17.29 -2.37 -27.61
C LEU A 141 17.29 -2.95 -29.03
N ALA A 142 16.19 -3.57 -29.43
CA ALA A 142 16.03 -4.12 -30.78
C ALA A 142 16.18 -3.04 -31.87
N PHE A 143 15.53 -1.88 -31.68
CA PHE A 143 15.65 -0.76 -32.57
C PHE A 143 17.10 -0.23 -32.68
N THR A 144 17.79 -0.14 -31.55
CA THR A 144 19.19 0.31 -31.50
C THR A 144 20.11 -0.63 -32.26
N VAL A 145 19.93 -1.95 -32.04
CA VAL A 145 20.74 -2.97 -32.76
C VAL A 145 20.46 -2.95 -34.26
N MET A 146 19.17 -2.91 -34.65
CA MET A 146 18.79 -2.85 -36.08
C MET A 146 19.33 -1.60 -36.76
N SER A 147 19.20 -0.45 -36.12
CA SER A 147 19.77 0.82 -36.64
C SER A 147 21.27 0.75 -36.80
N GLY A 148 21.98 0.20 -35.79
CA GLY A 148 23.42 0.01 -35.88
C GLY A 148 23.84 -0.91 -37.02
N LEU A 149 23.16 -2.05 -37.18
CA LEU A 149 23.46 -2.97 -38.30
C LEU A 149 23.15 -2.37 -39.67
N TYR A 150 22.03 -1.61 -39.75
CA TYR A 150 21.71 -0.89 -41.00
C TYR A 150 22.78 0.14 -41.33
N PHE A 151 23.26 0.90 -40.36
CA PHE A 151 24.30 1.90 -40.54
C PHE A 151 25.64 1.28 -41.01
N ILE A 152 26.03 0.16 -40.39
CA ILE A 152 27.24 -0.57 -40.82
C ILE A 152 27.13 -1.05 -42.27
N ARG A 153 26.01 -1.65 -42.64
CA ARG A 153 25.83 -2.17 -44.01
C ARG A 153 25.67 -1.07 -45.05
N SER A 154 25.03 0.04 -44.72
CA SER A 154 24.71 1.11 -45.67
C SER A 154 25.86 2.08 -45.90
N ILE A 155 26.74 2.29 -44.90
CA ILE A 155 27.76 3.34 -44.97
C ILE A 155 29.17 2.77 -44.80
N VAL A 156 29.40 1.93 -43.80
CA VAL A 156 30.76 1.46 -43.48
C VAL A 156 31.28 0.47 -44.54
N VAL A 157 30.46 -0.43 -45.03
CA VAL A 157 30.86 -1.42 -46.03
C VAL A 157 31.19 -0.77 -47.38
N PRO A 158 30.38 0.13 -47.97
CA PRO A 158 30.73 0.81 -49.23
C PRO A 158 31.97 1.68 -49.14
N LEU A 159 32.17 2.42 -48.03
CA LEU A 159 33.36 3.24 -47.82
C LEU A 159 34.64 2.42 -47.82
N GLY A 160 34.65 1.26 -47.19
CA GLY A 160 35.82 0.36 -47.22
C GLY A 160 36.15 -0.21 -48.63
N GLN A 161 35.16 -0.34 -49.52
CA GLN A 161 35.37 -0.76 -50.89
C GLN A 161 35.98 0.36 -51.74
N VAL A 162 35.55 1.62 -51.55
CA VAL A 162 36.11 2.79 -52.26
C VAL A 162 37.60 3.00 -51.89
N GLU A 163 37.93 2.86 -50.61
CA GLU A 163 39.31 2.98 -50.13
C GLU A 163 40.25 1.93 -50.78
N ARG A 164 39.79 0.67 -50.87
CA ARG A 164 40.53 -0.42 -51.50
C ARG A 164 40.74 -0.19 -53.02
N THR A 165 39.70 0.33 -53.68
CA THR A 165 39.76 0.61 -55.10
C THR A 165 40.72 1.80 -55.38
N ALA A 166 40.68 2.84 -54.58
CA ALA A 166 41.60 3.95 -54.66
C ALA A 166 43.07 3.55 -54.45
N ALA A 167 43.35 2.68 -53.50
CA ALA A 167 44.66 2.13 -53.22
C ALA A 167 45.20 1.23 -54.36
N SER A 168 44.33 0.60 -55.17
CA SER A 168 44.69 -0.25 -56.28
C SER A 168 45.03 0.56 -57.56
N ILE A 169 44.54 1.79 -57.71
CA ILE A 169 44.80 2.68 -58.84
C ILE A 169 46.11 3.49 -58.65
N ALA A 170 46.55 3.64 -57.38
CA ALA A 170 47.75 4.39 -57.03
C ALA A 170 49.06 3.57 -57.15
N ARG A 171 48.96 2.31 -57.62
CA ARG A 171 50.13 1.46 -57.99
C ARG A 171 50.26 1.34 -59.50
#